data_38059c394553a68a9d7ae789eaa356a3
#
_entry.id   38059c394553a68a9d7ae789eaa356a3
#
_cell.length_a   1.000
_cell.length_b   1.000
_cell.length_c   1.000
_cell.angle_alpha   90.00
_cell.angle_beta   90.00
_cell.angle_gamma   90.00
#
_symmetry.space_group_name_H-M   'P 1'
#
loop_
_entity.id
_entity.type
_entity.pdbx_description
1 polymer ?
#
loop_
_entity_poly.entity_id
_entity_poly.type
_entity_poly.pdbx_seq_one_letter_code
_entity_poly.pdbx_strand_id
1 'polypeptide(L)'
;MNAVRTCLTLTVFLLTTSASFAEEVLGTWLRDNGNVQVKFEPCGDAVCGNIAWLRPGSDSKAKVGQRLFFDMRPAGANSWIGKAASPDSGSIYSGKMSIEGSTLSTSGCIVGGLVCKSANWSRVP
;
A
#
# COMPACT_ATOMS: atom_id res chain seq x y z
N MET A 1 3.70 19.62 63.93
CA MET A 1 4.53 18.87 62.98
C MET A 1 3.65 18.37 61.84
N ASN A 2 3.64 19.11 60.77
CA ASN A 2 2.79 18.76 59.62
C ASN A 2 3.69 18.15 58.54
N ALA A 3 3.57 16.84 58.37
CA ALA A 3 4.19 16.18 57.26
C ALA A 3 3.40 16.52 56.00
N VAL A 4 3.95 17.34 55.13
CA VAL A 4 3.40 17.59 53.81
C VAL A 4 3.70 16.36 52.98
N ARG A 5 2.71 15.51 52.75
CA ARG A 5 2.81 14.45 51.79
C ARG A 5 2.56 15.03 50.42
N THR A 6 3.63 15.29 49.71
CA THR A 6 3.55 15.61 48.29
C THR A 6 3.21 14.33 47.54
N CYS A 7 1.96 14.17 47.16
CA CYS A 7 1.57 13.13 46.18
C CYS A 7 2.14 13.54 44.84
N LEU A 8 3.24 12.93 44.44
CA LEU A 8 3.71 12.99 43.07
C LEU A 8 2.80 12.10 42.22
N THR A 9 1.81 12.70 41.59
CA THR A 9 1.04 12.01 40.57
C THR A 9 1.90 11.90 39.35
N LEU A 10 2.47 10.71 39.14
CA LEU A 10 3.15 10.37 37.89
C LEU A 10 2.09 10.23 36.80
N THR A 11 1.91 11.26 35.99
CA THR A 11 1.06 11.18 34.81
C THR A 11 1.83 10.42 33.75
N VAL A 12 1.51 9.12 33.61
CA VAL A 12 2.05 8.32 32.52
C VAL A 12 1.33 8.74 31.26
N PHE A 13 2.00 9.50 30.41
CA PHE A 13 1.55 9.72 29.03
C PHE A 13 1.79 8.44 28.24
N LEU A 14 0.74 7.66 28.05
CA LEU A 14 0.74 6.61 27.05
C LEU A 14 0.72 7.27 25.67
N LEU A 15 1.89 7.41 25.08
CA LEU A 15 2.01 7.69 23.66
C LEU A 15 1.54 6.44 22.91
N THR A 16 0.24 6.42 22.56
CA THR A 16 -0.23 5.47 21.58
C THR A 16 0.30 5.95 20.24
N THR A 17 1.42 5.37 19.81
CA THR A 17 1.81 5.44 18.42
C THR A 17 0.76 4.67 17.65
N SER A 18 -0.19 5.38 17.01
CA SER A 18 -1.00 4.77 15.98
C SER A 18 -0.05 4.30 14.89
N ALA A 19 0.15 2.99 14.78
CA ALA A 19 0.85 2.42 13.65
C ALA A 19 0.15 2.96 12.41
N SER A 20 0.88 3.70 11.57
CA SER A 20 0.38 4.18 10.29
C SER A 20 0.00 2.94 9.49
N PHE A 21 -1.27 2.78 9.11
CA PHE A 21 -1.75 1.66 8.30
C PHE A 21 -0.98 1.55 6.97
N ALA A 22 -0.33 2.62 6.52
CA ALA A 22 0.55 2.62 5.36
C ALA A 22 1.73 1.64 5.50
N GLU A 23 2.24 1.41 6.72
CA GLU A 23 3.40 0.55 6.96
C GLU A 23 3.14 -0.92 6.58
N GLU A 24 1.91 -1.39 6.69
CA GLU A 24 1.57 -2.78 6.39
C GLU A 24 1.73 -3.13 4.92
N VAL A 25 1.52 -2.18 4.01
CA VAL A 25 1.67 -2.42 2.57
C VAL A 25 3.09 -2.18 2.07
N LEU A 26 3.94 -1.50 2.84
CA LEU A 26 5.31 -1.18 2.43
C LEU A 26 6.13 -2.45 2.21
N GLY A 27 6.99 -2.42 1.22
CA GLY A 27 7.82 -3.53 0.82
C GLY A 27 7.46 -4.07 -0.56
N THR A 28 7.98 -5.24 -0.88
CA THR A 28 7.87 -5.84 -2.21
C THR A 28 6.87 -6.97 -2.22
N TRP A 29 6.04 -6.99 -3.25
CA TRP A 29 4.98 -7.97 -3.45
C TRP A 29 5.08 -8.59 -4.84
N LEU A 30 4.92 -9.91 -4.90
CA LEU A 30 4.90 -10.68 -6.15
C LEU A 30 3.45 -10.93 -6.56
N ARG A 31 3.13 -10.62 -7.81
CA ARG A 31 1.82 -10.94 -8.40
C ARG A 31 1.61 -12.46 -8.46
N ASP A 32 0.36 -12.89 -8.30
CA ASP A 32 -0.03 -14.30 -8.30
C ASP A 32 0.33 -15.05 -9.59
N ASN A 33 0.41 -14.36 -10.73
CA ASN A 33 0.91 -14.95 -11.98
C ASN A 33 2.44 -15.09 -12.06
N GLY A 34 3.18 -14.59 -11.04
CA GLY A 34 4.64 -14.69 -10.98
C GLY A 34 5.41 -13.77 -11.94
N ASN A 35 4.75 -12.84 -12.62
CA ASN A 35 5.37 -12.07 -13.71
C ASN A 35 5.91 -10.70 -13.30
N VAL A 36 5.47 -10.16 -12.17
CA VAL A 36 5.86 -8.82 -11.75
C VAL A 36 5.96 -8.72 -10.23
N GLN A 37 6.97 -8.01 -9.78
CA GLN A 37 7.07 -7.56 -8.39
C GLN A 37 6.92 -6.05 -8.34
N VAL A 38 6.16 -5.57 -7.37
CA VAL A 38 5.95 -4.15 -7.09
C VAL A 38 6.45 -3.84 -5.70
N LYS A 39 7.21 -2.77 -5.59
CA LYS A 39 7.67 -2.24 -4.30
C LYS A 39 6.84 -1.03 -3.92
N PHE A 40 6.21 -1.09 -2.76
CA PHE A 40 5.46 0.02 -2.18
C PHE A 40 6.35 0.81 -1.22
N GLU A 41 6.34 2.11 -1.37
CA GLU A 41 7.15 3.06 -0.60
C GLU A 41 6.32 4.27 -0.20
N PRO A 42 6.71 4.99 0.87
CA PRO A 42 6.12 6.28 1.17
C PRO A 42 6.36 7.27 0.02
N CYS A 43 5.31 8.03 -0.33
CA CYS A 43 5.31 9.07 -1.36
C CYS A 43 4.66 10.31 -0.76
N GLY A 44 5.43 11.13 -0.04
CA GLY A 44 4.86 12.18 0.78
C GLY A 44 4.01 11.56 1.91
N ASP A 45 2.76 11.99 2.02
CA ASP A 45 1.78 11.44 2.98
C ASP A 45 0.93 10.30 2.41
N ALA A 46 1.23 9.85 1.20
CA ALA A 46 0.59 8.73 0.52
C ALA A 46 1.58 7.59 0.29
N VAL A 47 1.13 6.53 -0.38
CA VAL A 47 1.94 5.37 -0.76
C VAL A 47 1.96 5.25 -2.28
N CYS A 48 3.14 4.95 -2.83
CA CYS A 48 3.34 4.63 -4.24
C CYS A 48 3.85 3.21 -4.41
N GLY A 49 3.48 2.57 -5.51
CA GLY A 49 3.99 1.28 -5.91
C GLY A 49 4.64 1.34 -7.28
N ASN A 50 5.91 0.95 -7.35
CA ASN A 50 6.68 0.93 -8.59
C ASN A 50 7.12 -0.49 -8.92
N ILE A 51 7.19 -0.80 -10.21
CA ILE A 51 7.70 -2.09 -10.66
C ILE A 51 9.16 -2.25 -10.21
N ALA A 52 9.42 -3.28 -9.42
CA ALA A 52 10.76 -3.61 -8.92
C ALA A 52 11.42 -4.74 -9.73
N TRP A 53 10.62 -5.60 -10.35
CA TRP A 53 11.12 -6.72 -11.13
C TRP A 53 10.06 -7.17 -12.12
N LEU A 54 10.51 -7.59 -13.28
CA LEU A 54 9.69 -8.19 -14.33
C LEU A 54 10.28 -9.52 -14.74
N ARG A 55 9.42 -10.52 -14.94
CA ARG A 55 9.85 -11.81 -15.45
C ARG A 55 10.44 -11.64 -16.85
N PRO A 56 11.65 -12.14 -17.12
CA PRO A 56 12.25 -12.10 -18.47
C PRO A 56 11.37 -12.81 -19.50
N GLY A 57 11.29 -12.24 -20.71
CA GLY A 57 10.55 -12.82 -21.84
C GLY A 57 9.06 -12.50 -21.88
N SER A 58 8.56 -11.61 -21.04
CA SER A 58 7.17 -11.15 -21.15
C SER A 58 7.03 -10.14 -22.28
N ASP A 59 5.91 -10.21 -23.03
CA ASP A 59 5.58 -9.27 -24.13
C ASP A 59 5.01 -7.95 -23.61
N SER A 60 4.99 -7.73 -22.32
CA SER A 60 4.48 -6.51 -21.71
C SER A 60 5.37 -5.31 -22.02
N LYS A 61 4.74 -4.16 -22.23
CA LYS A 61 5.43 -2.86 -22.33
C LYS A 61 5.89 -2.31 -20.98
N ALA A 62 5.63 -3.00 -19.90
CA ALA A 62 6.00 -2.63 -18.56
C ALA A 62 7.53 -2.57 -18.42
N LYS A 63 8.01 -1.62 -17.61
CA LYS A 63 9.44 -1.43 -17.34
C LYS A 63 9.69 -1.34 -15.83
N VAL A 64 10.82 -1.88 -15.39
CA VAL A 64 11.28 -1.69 -14.02
C VAL A 64 11.41 -0.20 -13.72
N GLY A 65 10.92 0.23 -12.56
CA GLY A 65 10.85 1.63 -12.14
C GLY A 65 9.56 2.34 -12.52
N GLN A 66 8.73 1.74 -13.37
CA GLN A 66 7.45 2.32 -13.76
C GLN A 66 6.47 2.33 -12.60
N ARG A 67 5.79 3.45 -12.40
CA ARG A 67 4.81 3.62 -11.34
C ARG A 67 3.47 3.01 -11.74
N LEU A 68 2.98 2.05 -10.93
CA LEU A 68 1.69 1.41 -11.13
C LEU A 68 0.61 1.90 -10.18
N PHE A 69 0.98 2.26 -8.96
CA PHE A 69 0.06 2.75 -7.94
C PHE A 69 0.58 4.06 -7.38
N PHE A 70 -0.29 5.02 -7.20
CA PHE A 70 0.10 6.31 -6.65
C PHE A 70 -1.07 6.98 -5.93
N ASP A 71 -0.71 7.92 -5.08
CA ASP A 71 -1.67 8.65 -4.25
C ASP A 71 -2.58 7.72 -3.44
N MET A 72 -2.04 6.56 -3.05
CA MET A 72 -2.76 5.56 -2.26
C MET A 72 -2.80 6.00 -0.81
N ARG A 73 -4.00 6.25 -0.29
CA ARG A 73 -4.24 6.75 1.06
C ARG A 73 -5.09 5.78 1.85
N PRO A 74 -4.87 5.64 3.16
CA PRO A 74 -5.68 4.77 3.99
C PRO A 74 -7.18 5.10 3.88
N ALA A 75 -8.00 4.07 3.71
CA ALA A 75 -9.46 4.17 3.54
C ALA A 75 -10.18 3.12 4.40
N GLY A 76 -9.81 3.04 5.66
CA GLY A 76 -10.28 2.03 6.60
C GLY A 76 -9.17 1.09 7.02
N ALA A 77 -9.49 0.11 7.84
CA ALA A 77 -8.52 -0.88 8.32
C ALA A 77 -8.01 -1.72 7.14
N ASN A 78 -6.68 -1.79 6.99
CA ASN A 78 -6.00 -2.60 5.98
C ASN A 78 -6.43 -2.32 4.54
N SER A 79 -6.89 -1.11 4.25
CA SER A 79 -7.39 -0.71 2.93
C SER A 79 -6.87 0.65 2.52
N TRP A 80 -6.66 0.83 1.22
CA TRP A 80 -6.18 2.08 0.62
C TRP A 80 -6.97 2.37 -0.64
N ILE A 81 -7.20 3.64 -0.92
CA ILE A 81 -7.77 4.11 -2.18
C ILE A 81 -6.84 5.16 -2.79
N GLY A 82 -6.82 5.21 -4.09
CA GLY A 82 -5.99 6.14 -4.84
C GLY A 82 -6.09 5.88 -6.32
N LYS A 83 -4.95 5.79 -6.99
CA LYS A 83 -4.88 5.64 -8.44
C LYS A 83 -3.97 4.50 -8.85
N ALA A 84 -4.33 3.86 -9.94
CA ALA A 84 -3.54 2.83 -10.60
C ALA A 84 -3.33 3.20 -12.07
N ALA A 85 -2.19 2.82 -12.61
CA ALA A 85 -1.86 3.06 -14.02
C ALA A 85 -1.67 1.73 -14.75
N SER A 86 -2.18 1.64 -15.97
CA SER A 86 -1.88 0.50 -16.84
C SER A 86 -0.49 0.67 -17.44
N PRO A 87 0.42 -0.31 -17.30
CA PRO A 87 1.75 -0.21 -17.90
C PRO A 87 1.72 -0.25 -19.44
N ASP A 88 0.71 -0.86 -20.03
CA ASP A 88 0.62 -1.01 -21.47
C ASP A 88 0.05 0.20 -22.19
N SER A 89 -0.94 0.87 -21.59
CA SER A 89 -1.65 2.00 -22.21
C SER A 89 -1.36 3.35 -21.57
N GLY A 90 -0.81 3.38 -20.36
CA GLY A 90 -0.65 4.59 -19.56
C GLY A 90 -1.96 5.15 -19.00
N SER A 91 -3.08 4.44 -19.20
CA SER A 91 -4.38 4.85 -18.66
C SER A 91 -4.39 4.85 -17.14
N ILE A 92 -5.07 5.83 -16.56
CA ILE A 92 -5.20 5.98 -15.12
C ILE A 92 -6.58 5.49 -14.68
N TYR A 93 -6.59 4.68 -13.63
CA TYR A 93 -7.78 4.07 -13.05
C TYR A 93 -7.94 4.49 -11.59
N SER A 94 -9.16 4.41 -11.06
CA SER A 94 -9.36 4.44 -9.62
C SER A 94 -8.78 3.17 -9.00
N GLY A 95 -7.86 3.33 -8.06
CA GLY A 95 -7.14 2.23 -7.43
C GLY A 95 -7.68 1.91 -6.05
N LYS A 96 -7.78 0.63 -5.75
CA LYS A 96 -8.08 0.12 -4.40
C LYS A 96 -7.12 -0.98 -4.04
N MET A 97 -6.72 -1.02 -2.78
CA MET A 97 -5.89 -2.10 -2.23
C MET A 97 -6.43 -2.52 -0.86
N SER A 98 -6.29 -3.78 -0.55
CA SER A 98 -6.57 -4.30 0.79
C SER A 98 -5.64 -5.46 1.13
N ILE A 99 -5.31 -5.58 2.41
CA ILE A 99 -4.53 -6.71 2.93
C ILE A 99 -5.46 -7.60 3.75
N GLU A 100 -5.48 -8.88 3.40
CA GLU A 100 -6.14 -9.93 4.17
C GLU A 100 -5.12 -11.03 4.46
N GLY A 101 -4.73 -11.15 5.74
CA GLY A 101 -3.66 -12.06 6.13
C GLY A 101 -2.36 -11.72 5.44
N SER A 102 -1.82 -12.64 4.63
CA SER A 102 -0.57 -12.47 3.88
C SER A 102 -0.79 -12.09 2.41
N THR A 103 -2.03 -11.80 2.02
CA THR A 103 -2.40 -11.49 0.65
C THR A 103 -2.73 -10.01 0.50
N LEU A 104 -2.12 -9.36 -0.48
CA LEU A 104 -2.51 -8.03 -0.94
C LEU A 104 -3.41 -8.19 -2.15
N SER A 105 -4.59 -7.59 -2.11
CA SER A 105 -5.51 -7.52 -3.25
C SER A 105 -5.53 -6.11 -3.79
N THR A 106 -5.39 -5.98 -5.10
CA THR A 106 -5.46 -4.68 -5.79
C THR A 106 -6.53 -4.70 -6.86
N SER A 107 -7.16 -3.57 -7.10
CA SER A 107 -8.06 -3.39 -8.23
C SER A 107 -7.92 -2.00 -8.81
N GLY A 108 -8.05 -1.91 -10.14
CA GLY A 108 -8.15 -0.66 -10.88
C GLY A 108 -9.46 -0.64 -11.64
N CYS A 109 -10.25 0.41 -11.45
CA CYS A 109 -11.58 0.53 -12.03
C CYS A 109 -11.71 1.79 -12.87
N ILE A 110 -12.46 1.70 -13.98
CA ILE A 110 -12.82 2.81 -14.85
C ILE A 110 -14.34 2.98 -14.90
N VAL A 111 -14.80 4.13 -15.41
CA VAL A 111 -16.22 4.42 -15.68
C VAL A 111 -17.09 4.21 -14.45
N GLY A 112 -16.81 4.99 -13.38
CA GLY A 112 -17.62 4.94 -12.15
C GLY A 112 -17.58 3.60 -11.42
N GLY A 113 -16.53 2.79 -11.61
CA GLY A 113 -16.37 1.49 -10.96
C GLY A 113 -17.04 0.32 -11.69
N LEU A 114 -17.51 0.52 -12.91
CA LEU A 114 -18.21 -0.53 -13.68
C LEU A 114 -17.27 -1.55 -14.32
N VAL A 115 -16.04 -1.17 -14.65
CA VAL A 115 -15.03 -2.06 -15.23
C VAL A 115 -13.80 -2.07 -14.35
N CYS A 116 -13.51 -3.22 -13.76
CA CYS A 116 -12.38 -3.37 -12.83
C CYS A 116 -11.46 -4.51 -13.29
N LYS A 117 -10.15 -4.30 -13.08
CA LYS A 117 -9.13 -5.35 -13.17
C LYS A 117 -8.56 -5.57 -11.79
N SER A 118 -8.47 -6.81 -11.37
CA SER A 118 -8.01 -7.19 -10.03
C SER A 118 -6.81 -8.10 -10.10
N ALA A 119 -5.97 -8.03 -9.08
CA ALA A 119 -4.82 -8.92 -8.91
C ALA A 119 -4.60 -9.21 -7.44
N ASN A 120 -4.03 -10.37 -7.15
CA ASN A 120 -3.58 -10.77 -5.83
C ASN A 120 -2.06 -10.87 -5.81
N TRP A 121 -1.48 -10.56 -4.67
CA TRP A 121 -0.04 -10.48 -4.49
C TRP A 121 0.35 -11.14 -3.18
N SER A 122 1.51 -11.75 -3.15
CA SER A 122 2.13 -12.28 -1.95
C SER A 122 3.40 -11.51 -1.62
N ARG A 123 3.69 -11.37 -0.33
CA ARG A 123 4.86 -10.64 0.12
C ARG A 123 6.14 -11.38 -0.26
N VAL A 124 7.08 -10.66 -0.84
CA VAL A 124 8.44 -11.14 -1.07
C VAL A 124 9.25 -10.95 0.21
N PRO A 125 9.92 -12.01 0.71
CA PRO A 125 10.74 -11.92 1.92
C PRO A 125 11.89 -10.93 1.82
#